data_21691670f88c9f5fea0ac310d7d44539
#
_entry.id   21691670f88c9f5fea0ac310d7d44539
#
_cell.length_a   1.000
_cell.length_b   1.000
_cell.length_c   1.000
_cell.angle_alpha   90.00
_cell.angle_beta   90.00
_cell.angle_gamma   90.00
#
_symmetry.space_group_name_H-M   'P 1'
#
loop_
_entity.id
_entity.type
_entity.pdbx_description
1 polymer ?
#
loop_
_entity_poly.entity_id
_entity_poly.type
_entity_poly.pdbx_seq_one_letter_code
_entity_poly.pdbx_strand_id
1 'polypeptide(L)'
;VDIVDRKGKTVLAKKIKRDSCGFANNFEIPHVFPAGDYTLRAYTGWMTNFDPAFFFQRNIRIGNSLSGRVNAAVTYTDPKNGTPQAIVRFTGPDSEPYPDVNVRFEVFDRNGKRISAAQQKTTVTGAVFVDLPPDSIRQGGYVSTAIDQGELFFKKEFFFPEDSVRVAVKFMP
;
A
#
# COMPACT_ATOMS: atom_id res chain seq x y z
N VAL A 1 -10.41 -24.29 -1.78
CA VAL A 1 -10.89 -22.94 -1.53
C VAL A 1 -9.77 -21.96 -1.83
N ASP A 2 -10.07 -20.89 -2.52
CA ASP A 2 -9.11 -19.84 -2.83
C ASP A 2 -9.70 -18.44 -2.65
N ILE A 3 -8.82 -17.47 -2.49
CA ILE A 3 -9.14 -16.05 -2.47
C ILE A 3 -8.51 -15.43 -3.71
N VAL A 4 -9.31 -14.69 -4.45
CA VAL A 4 -8.97 -14.09 -5.74
C VAL A 4 -9.10 -12.58 -5.64
N ASP A 5 -8.14 -11.85 -6.19
CA ASP A 5 -8.19 -10.40 -6.28
C ASP A 5 -9.16 -9.92 -7.38
N ARG A 6 -9.36 -8.59 -7.48
CA ARG A 6 -10.20 -7.98 -8.53
C ARG A 6 -9.73 -8.25 -9.96
N LYS A 7 -8.47 -8.64 -10.14
CA LYS A 7 -7.88 -8.97 -11.45
C LYS A 7 -8.05 -10.45 -11.81
N GLY A 8 -8.71 -11.24 -10.95
CA GLY A 8 -8.88 -12.67 -11.15
C GLY A 8 -7.66 -13.52 -10.74
N LYS A 9 -6.64 -12.93 -10.12
CA LYS A 9 -5.45 -13.63 -9.67
C LYS A 9 -5.70 -14.27 -8.31
N THR A 10 -5.40 -15.56 -8.17
CA THR A 10 -5.43 -16.25 -6.88
C THR A 10 -4.28 -15.72 -6.00
N VAL A 11 -4.63 -15.17 -4.86
CA VAL A 11 -3.69 -14.58 -3.89
C VAL A 11 -3.47 -15.47 -2.68
N LEU A 12 -4.44 -16.34 -2.37
CA LEU A 12 -4.35 -17.32 -1.32
C LEU A 12 -5.16 -18.57 -1.71
N ALA A 13 -4.62 -19.75 -1.47
CA ALA A 13 -5.31 -21.02 -1.73
C ALA A 13 -5.06 -22.03 -0.63
N LYS A 14 -6.10 -22.80 -0.26
CA LYS A 14 -6.01 -23.85 0.75
C LYS A 14 -6.86 -25.05 0.36
N LYS A 15 -6.27 -26.27 0.47
CA LYS A 15 -7.02 -27.50 0.37
C LYS A 15 -7.65 -27.80 1.74
N ILE A 16 -8.95 -28.07 1.74
CA ILE A 16 -9.70 -28.41 2.95
C ILE A 16 -10.09 -29.89 2.87
N LYS A 17 -9.76 -30.63 3.89
CA LYS A 17 -10.16 -32.03 4.01
C LYS A 17 -11.60 -32.08 4.52
N ARG A 18 -12.41 -33.00 3.95
CA ARG A 18 -13.72 -33.32 4.46
C ARG A 18 -13.61 -34.10 5.77
N ASP A 19 -14.40 -33.75 6.75
CA ASP A 19 -14.67 -34.54 7.95
C ASP A 19 -16.07 -35.18 7.88
N SER A 20 -16.51 -35.80 8.97
CA SER A 20 -17.82 -36.46 9.05
C SER A 20 -19.00 -35.49 8.92
N CYS A 21 -18.80 -34.21 9.24
CA CYS A 21 -19.85 -33.18 9.28
C CYS A 21 -19.83 -32.24 8.08
N GLY A 22 -18.76 -32.28 7.24
CA GLY A 22 -18.65 -31.41 6.09
C GLY A 22 -17.24 -30.89 5.84
N PHE A 23 -17.15 -29.63 5.43
CA PHE A 23 -15.87 -28.95 5.19
C PHE A 23 -15.81 -27.70 6.07
N ALA A 24 -14.87 -27.66 7.01
CA ALA A 24 -14.62 -26.49 7.83
C ALA A 24 -13.12 -26.23 7.92
N ASN A 25 -12.75 -24.97 7.80
CA ASN A 25 -11.36 -24.51 8.02
C ASN A 25 -11.34 -22.99 8.15
N ASN A 26 -10.18 -22.45 8.56
CA ASN A 26 -9.92 -21.02 8.62
C ASN A 26 -8.77 -20.65 7.69
N PHE A 27 -8.75 -19.41 7.23
CA PHE A 27 -7.62 -18.78 6.58
C PHE A 27 -6.93 -17.84 7.56
N GLU A 28 -5.64 -18.00 7.71
CA GLU A 28 -4.81 -16.96 8.29
C GLU A 28 -4.47 -15.97 7.19
N ILE A 29 -4.95 -14.74 7.34
CA ILE A 29 -4.68 -13.66 6.41
C ILE A 29 -3.43 -12.95 6.94
N PRO A 30 -2.29 -13.01 6.23
CA PRO A 30 -1.08 -12.31 6.64
C PRO A 30 -1.34 -10.79 6.75
N HIS A 31 -0.67 -10.13 7.70
CA HIS A 31 -0.84 -8.66 7.88
C HIS A 31 -0.38 -7.86 6.67
N VAL A 32 0.51 -8.43 5.86
CA VAL A 32 0.95 -7.86 4.57
C VAL A 32 -0.09 -7.97 3.46
N PHE A 33 -1.24 -8.60 3.73
CA PHE A 33 -2.28 -8.78 2.74
C PHE A 33 -2.93 -7.43 2.43
N PRO A 34 -2.96 -7.00 1.16
CA PRO A 34 -3.50 -5.69 0.82
C PRO A 34 -4.97 -5.57 1.22
N ALA A 35 -5.35 -4.44 1.79
CA ALA A 35 -6.76 -4.13 2.01
C ALA A 35 -7.48 -3.97 0.66
N GLY A 36 -8.67 -4.53 0.54
CA GLY A 36 -9.43 -4.45 -0.71
C GLY A 36 -10.60 -5.44 -0.75
N ASP A 37 -11.24 -5.46 -1.92
CA ASP A 37 -12.31 -6.42 -2.20
C ASP A 37 -11.73 -7.63 -2.92
N TYR A 38 -12.13 -8.79 -2.45
CA TYR A 38 -11.69 -10.09 -2.93
C TYR A 38 -12.90 -10.99 -3.15
N THR A 39 -12.71 -12.05 -3.92
CA THR A 39 -13.70 -13.11 -4.07
C THR A 39 -13.18 -14.39 -3.44
N LEU A 40 -13.90 -14.91 -2.44
CA LEU A 40 -13.70 -16.25 -1.92
C LEU A 40 -14.39 -17.24 -2.86
N ARG A 41 -13.67 -18.26 -3.33
CA ARG A 41 -14.23 -19.35 -4.14
C ARG A 41 -14.02 -20.68 -3.42
N ALA A 42 -15.05 -21.51 -3.40
CA ALA A 42 -14.96 -22.87 -2.90
C ALA A 42 -15.48 -23.84 -3.97
N TYR A 43 -14.69 -24.85 -4.25
CA TYR A 43 -14.95 -25.86 -5.27
C TYR A 43 -14.21 -27.16 -4.96
N THR A 44 -14.67 -28.27 -5.49
CA THR A 44 -13.98 -29.55 -5.45
C THR A 44 -13.10 -29.73 -6.69
N GLY A 45 -12.12 -30.63 -6.62
CA GLY A 45 -11.29 -30.95 -7.79
C GLY A 45 -12.11 -31.44 -8.99
N TRP A 46 -13.24 -32.07 -8.76
CA TRP A 46 -14.14 -32.49 -9.83
C TRP A 46 -14.84 -31.31 -10.53
N MET A 47 -15.21 -30.29 -9.76
CA MET A 47 -15.88 -29.08 -10.30
C MET A 47 -14.97 -28.28 -11.24
N THR A 48 -13.65 -28.45 -11.16
CA THR A 48 -12.72 -27.76 -12.09
C THR A 48 -12.84 -28.23 -13.55
N ASN A 49 -13.55 -29.32 -13.81
CA ASN A 49 -13.85 -29.78 -15.17
C ASN A 49 -15.05 -29.03 -15.79
N PHE A 50 -15.71 -28.16 -15.04
CA PHE A 50 -16.90 -27.43 -15.46
C PHE A 50 -16.63 -25.93 -15.42
N ASP A 51 -17.62 -25.14 -15.89
CA ASP A 51 -17.54 -23.69 -15.86
C ASP A 51 -17.35 -23.18 -14.42
N PRO A 52 -16.47 -22.22 -14.18
CA PRO A 52 -16.28 -21.57 -12.87
C PRO A 52 -17.56 -20.95 -12.27
N ALA A 53 -18.59 -20.72 -13.07
CA ALA A 53 -19.91 -20.27 -12.58
C ALA A 53 -20.55 -21.27 -11.59
N PHE A 54 -20.16 -22.55 -11.63
CA PHE A 54 -20.63 -23.55 -10.67
C PHE A 54 -19.90 -23.54 -9.33
N PHE A 55 -18.81 -22.75 -9.20
CA PHE A 55 -18.11 -22.62 -7.92
C PHE A 55 -18.95 -21.80 -6.95
N PHE A 56 -18.92 -22.15 -5.69
CA PHE A 56 -19.39 -21.23 -4.67
C PHE A 56 -18.49 -19.98 -4.68
N GLN A 57 -19.12 -18.81 -4.78
CA GLN A 57 -18.40 -17.54 -4.80
C GLN A 57 -19.03 -16.57 -3.79
N ARG A 58 -18.18 -15.88 -3.05
CA ARG A 58 -18.62 -14.85 -2.12
C ARG A 58 -17.64 -13.69 -2.13
N ASN A 59 -18.18 -12.50 -2.35
CA ASN A 59 -17.36 -11.29 -2.22
C ASN A 59 -17.10 -11.03 -0.75
N ILE A 60 -15.85 -10.79 -0.44
CA ILE A 60 -15.36 -10.45 0.90
C ILE A 60 -14.53 -9.17 0.82
N ARG A 61 -14.62 -8.35 1.84
CA ARG A 61 -13.76 -7.18 2.00
C ARG A 61 -12.74 -7.47 3.09
N ILE A 62 -11.47 -7.41 2.72
CA ILE A 62 -10.36 -7.51 3.66
C ILE A 62 -9.96 -6.09 4.01
N GLY A 63 -10.15 -5.74 5.28
CA GLY A 63 -9.69 -4.47 5.84
C GLY A 63 -8.38 -4.68 6.58
N ASN A 64 -7.51 -3.68 6.56
CA ASN A 64 -6.40 -3.63 7.49
C ASN A 64 -6.87 -2.85 8.73
N SER A 65 -7.07 -3.54 9.85
CA SER A 65 -7.47 -2.92 11.12
C SER A 65 -6.41 -1.92 11.64
N LEU A 66 -5.20 -2.00 11.10
CA LEU A 66 -4.07 -1.13 11.45
C LEU A 66 -3.96 0.07 10.51
N SER A 67 -4.65 0.07 9.36
CA SER A 67 -4.62 1.21 8.42
C SER A 67 -5.23 2.49 8.99
N GLY A 68 -6.08 2.37 10.01
CA GLY A 68 -6.61 3.52 10.76
C GLY A 68 -5.69 4.03 11.88
N ARG A 69 -4.61 3.30 12.20
CA ARG A 69 -3.66 3.70 13.26
C ARG A 69 -2.52 4.56 12.75
N VAL A 70 -2.25 4.54 11.45
CA VAL A 70 -1.18 5.33 10.85
C VAL A 70 -1.72 6.18 9.73
N ASN A 71 -1.61 7.49 9.89
CA ASN A 71 -1.81 8.46 8.84
C ASN A 71 -0.45 8.87 8.28
N ALA A 72 -0.38 9.08 6.97
CA ALA A 72 0.84 9.59 6.35
C ALA A 72 0.49 10.70 5.36
N ALA A 73 1.23 11.79 5.46
CA ALA A 73 1.18 12.93 4.56
C ALA A 73 2.56 13.19 3.97
N VAL A 74 2.61 13.63 2.72
CA VAL A 74 3.84 13.99 2.03
C VAL A 74 3.85 15.47 1.68
N THR A 75 5.02 16.09 1.85
CA THR A 75 5.32 17.43 1.37
C THR A 75 6.56 17.35 0.49
N TYR A 76 6.50 17.93 -0.69
CA TYR A 76 7.64 17.98 -1.60
C TYR A 76 8.33 19.34 -1.48
N THR A 77 9.65 19.30 -1.35
CA THR A 77 10.49 20.50 -1.33
C THR A 77 11.43 20.46 -2.52
N ASP A 78 11.47 21.55 -3.27
CA ASP A 78 12.41 21.76 -4.37
C ASP A 78 13.24 23.01 -4.06
N PRO A 79 14.28 22.87 -3.24
CA PRO A 79 15.15 24.00 -2.89
C PRO A 79 15.91 24.46 -4.14
N LYS A 80 15.94 25.76 -4.39
CA LYS A 80 16.59 26.36 -5.57
C LYS A 80 18.06 25.95 -5.75
N ASN A 81 18.74 25.54 -4.69
CA ASN A 81 20.15 25.15 -4.67
C ASN A 81 20.40 23.85 -3.88
N GLY A 82 19.49 22.91 -3.88
CA GLY A 82 19.60 21.65 -3.11
C GLY A 82 18.99 20.46 -3.82
N THR A 83 19.14 19.30 -3.22
CA THR A 83 18.50 18.07 -3.71
C THR A 83 17.00 18.13 -3.40
N PRO A 84 16.10 17.89 -4.36
CA PRO A 84 14.68 17.78 -4.11
C PRO A 84 14.41 16.68 -3.08
N GLN A 85 13.47 16.92 -2.17
CA GLN A 85 13.14 15.97 -1.12
C GLN A 85 11.64 15.77 -0.99
N ALA A 86 11.23 14.53 -0.70
CA ALA A 86 9.92 14.22 -0.17
C ALA A 86 10.03 14.07 1.36
N ILE A 87 9.27 14.86 2.09
CA ILE A 87 9.14 14.77 3.54
C ILE A 87 7.86 14.01 3.82
N VAL A 88 7.97 12.76 4.27
CA VAL A 88 6.81 11.96 4.64
C VAL A 88 6.68 11.96 6.15
N ARG A 89 5.54 12.46 6.64
CA ARG A 89 5.22 12.51 8.06
C ARG A 89 4.18 11.46 8.41
N PHE A 90 4.47 10.68 9.43
CA PHE A 90 3.61 9.63 9.97
C PHE A 90 3.02 10.10 11.30
N THR A 91 1.70 9.98 11.42
CA THR A 91 0.96 10.33 12.63
C THR A 91 -0.06 9.26 12.98
N GLY A 92 -0.42 9.18 14.23
CA GLY A 92 -1.50 8.35 14.72
C GLY A 92 -2.88 8.96 14.47
N PRO A 93 -3.95 8.29 14.96
CA PRO A 93 -5.34 8.75 14.79
C PRO A 93 -5.59 10.15 15.35
N ASP A 94 -4.97 10.47 16.47
CA ASP A 94 -5.11 11.76 17.16
C ASP A 94 -4.08 12.80 16.71
N SER A 95 -3.45 12.55 15.53
CA SER A 95 -2.42 13.41 14.94
C SER A 95 -1.10 13.49 15.72
N GLU A 96 -0.90 12.65 16.73
CA GLU A 96 0.37 12.50 17.43
C GLU A 96 1.43 11.92 16.47
N PRO A 97 2.68 12.43 16.50
CA PRO A 97 3.75 11.90 15.65
C PRO A 97 4.15 10.49 16.07
N TYR A 98 4.59 9.68 15.12
CA TYR A 98 5.24 8.39 15.36
C TYR A 98 6.76 8.52 15.30
N PRO A 99 7.42 8.75 16.44
CA PRO A 99 8.89 8.82 16.49
C PRO A 99 9.51 7.42 16.53
N ASP A 100 10.76 7.33 16.09
CA ASP A 100 11.63 6.13 16.17
C ASP A 100 11.08 4.87 15.48
N VAL A 101 10.20 5.05 14.49
CA VAL A 101 9.64 3.95 13.71
C VAL A 101 10.49 3.70 12.48
N ASN A 102 10.82 2.44 12.20
CA ASN A 102 11.54 2.05 10.99
C ASN A 102 10.63 2.14 9.77
N VAL A 103 10.99 3.01 8.83
CA VAL A 103 10.30 3.18 7.56
C VAL A 103 11.22 2.75 6.44
N ARG A 104 10.77 1.80 5.64
CA ARG A 104 11.38 1.49 4.35
C ARG A 104 10.70 2.32 3.29
N PHE A 105 11.47 2.94 2.43
CA PHE A 105 10.94 3.66 1.28
C PHE A 105 11.65 3.26 -0.01
N GLU A 106 10.91 3.35 -1.09
CA GLU A 106 11.38 3.07 -2.44
C GLU A 106 10.86 4.17 -3.36
N VAL A 107 11.74 4.70 -4.22
CA VAL A 107 11.42 5.72 -5.20
C VAL A 107 11.31 5.05 -6.57
N PHE A 108 10.24 5.34 -7.28
CA PHE A 108 9.96 4.80 -8.61
C PHE A 108 9.79 5.92 -9.62
N ASP A 109 10.22 5.65 -10.85
CA ASP A 109 9.95 6.52 -11.99
C ASP A 109 8.52 6.32 -12.50
N ARG A 110 8.15 7.10 -13.53
CA ARG A 110 6.85 7.00 -14.20
C ARG A 110 6.54 5.61 -14.76
N ASN A 111 7.55 4.85 -15.13
CA ASN A 111 7.41 3.53 -15.72
C ASN A 111 7.38 2.41 -14.68
N GLY A 112 7.40 2.76 -13.38
CA GLY A 112 7.46 1.80 -12.28
C GLY A 112 8.83 1.17 -12.07
N LYS A 113 9.91 1.70 -12.66
CA LYS A 113 11.27 1.26 -12.40
C LYS A 113 11.76 1.88 -11.09
N ARG A 114 12.27 1.05 -10.21
CA ARG A 114 12.84 1.49 -8.93
C ARG A 114 14.15 2.25 -9.16
N ILE A 115 14.19 3.50 -8.69
CA ILE A 115 15.34 4.40 -8.78
C ILE A 115 16.23 4.23 -7.55
N SER A 116 15.62 4.26 -6.36
CA SER A 116 16.33 4.13 -5.09
C SER A 116 15.48 3.40 -4.05
N ALA A 117 16.14 2.87 -3.04
CA ALA A 117 15.49 2.27 -1.88
C ALA A 117 16.39 2.49 -0.65
N ALA A 118 15.78 2.83 0.47
CA ALA A 118 16.49 2.94 1.75
C ALA A 118 15.53 2.68 2.92
N GLN A 119 16.10 2.61 4.11
CA GLN A 119 15.37 2.50 5.36
C GLN A 119 15.87 3.57 6.32
N GLN A 120 14.95 4.25 6.98
CA GLN A 120 15.26 5.32 7.92
C GLN A 120 14.28 5.27 9.10
N LYS A 121 14.73 5.65 10.27
CA LYS A 121 13.85 5.88 11.42
C LYS A 121 13.18 7.25 11.32
N THR A 122 11.94 7.31 11.73
CA THR A 122 11.24 8.59 11.84
C THR A 122 11.88 9.46 12.92
N THR A 123 11.90 10.76 12.66
CA THR A 123 12.34 11.77 13.62
C THR A 123 11.36 11.91 14.79
N VAL A 124 11.66 12.74 15.76
CA VAL A 124 10.75 13.08 16.88
C VAL A 124 9.42 13.69 16.41
N THR A 125 9.38 14.25 15.21
CA THR A 125 8.18 14.80 14.57
C THR A 125 7.46 13.78 13.68
N GLY A 126 7.88 12.50 13.72
CA GLY A 126 7.31 11.45 12.89
C GLY A 126 7.70 11.54 11.40
N ALA A 127 8.73 12.31 11.03
CA ALA A 127 9.09 12.54 9.64
C ALA A 127 10.26 11.65 9.17
N VAL A 128 10.22 11.25 7.90
CA VAL A 128 11.37 10.74 7.14
C VAL A 128 11.64 11.65 5.95
N PHE A 129 12.91 11.77 5.58
CA PHE A 129 13.37 12.61 4.47
C PHE A 129 13.88 11.71 3.36
N VAL A 130 13.28 11.82 2.20
CA VAL A 130 13.61 11.00 1.03
C VAL A 130 14.19 11.91 -0.03
N ASP A 131 15.49 11.75 -0.30
CA ASP A 131 16.13 12.47 -1.39
C ASP A 131 15.61 11.96 -2.73
N LEU A 132 15.24 12.89 -3.57
CA LEU A 132 14.67 12.59 -4.90
C LEU A 132 15.69 12.97 -5.98
N PRO A 133 15.84 12.13 -7.02
CA PRO A 133 16.59 12.54 -8.19
C PRO A 133 15.99 13.82 -8.82
N PRO A 134 16.80 14.75 -9.32
CA PRO A 134 16.32 16.04 -9.84
C PRO A 134 15.21 15.96 -10.88
N ASP A 135 15.22 14.91 -11.68
CA ASP A 135 14.24 14.72 -12.76
C ASP A 135 12.99 13.93 -12.32
N SER A 136 12.99 13.30 -11.16
CA SER A 136 11.88 12.45 -10.71
C SER A 136 10.59 13.23 -10.45
N ILE A 137 10.71 14.45 -9.93
CA ILE A 137 9.57 15.33 -9.64
C ILE A 137 8.91 15.83 -10.93
N ARG A 138 9.70 16.02 -11.98
CA ARG A 138 9.23 16.58 -13.27
C ARG A 138 8.63 15.54 -14.20
N GLN A 139 9.01 14.28 -14.04
CA GLN A 139 8.64 13.22 -14.98
C GLN A 139 7.47 12.36 -14.52
N GLY A 140 6.89 12.68 -13.37
CA GLY A 140 5.91 11.81 -12.73
C GLY A 140 6.58 10.54 -12.18
N GLY A 141 6.13 10.06 -11.07
CA GLY A 141 6.67 8.90 -10.38
C GLY A 141 6.04 8.86 -9.01
N TYR A 142 6.56 8.02 -8.12
CA TYR A 142 6.01 7.95 -6.78
C TYR A 142 7.03 7.44 -5.76
N VAL A 143 6.79 7.77 -4.51
CA VAL A 143 7.48 7.19 -3.35
C VAL A 143 6.56 6.18 -2.71
N SER A 144 6.99 4.93 -2.63
CA SER A 144 6.32 3.89 -1.84
C SER A 144 6.96 3.87 -0.46
N THR A 145 6.15 3.96 0.60
CA THR A 145 6.62 3.88 1.98
C THR A 145 5.97 2.69 2.67
N ALA A 146 6.73 2.00 3.49
CA ALA A 146 6.24 0.86 4.27
C ALA A 146 6.80 0.90 5.69
N ILE A 147 5.93 0.65 6.66
CA ILE A 147 6.27 0.33 8.04
C ILE A 147 5.90 -1.13 8.25
N ASP A 148 6.85 -1.90 8.79
CA ASP A 148 6.65 -3.29 9.18
C ASP A 148 7.39 -3.49 10.51
N GLN A 149 6.72 -3.17 11.59
CA GLN A 149 7.29 -3.22 12.94
C GLN A 149 6.27 -3.74 13.94
N GLY A 150 6.42 -4.99 14.33
CA GLY A 150 5.51 -5.64 15.29
C GLY A 150 4.08 -5.70 14.75
N GLU A 151 3.14 -5.06 15.47
CA GLU A 151 1.75 -4.97 15.04
C GLU A 151 1.47 -3.80 14.07
N LEU A 152 2.46 -2.92 13.83
CA LEU A 152 2.33 -1.81 12.91
C LEU A 152 2.72 -2.26 11.51
N PHE A 153 1.73 -2.37 10.65
CA PHE A 153 1.93 -2.54 9.23
C PHE A 153 1.25 -1.39 8.48
N PHE A 154 2.02 -0.68 7.66
CA PHE A 154 1.52 0.40 6.83
C PHE A 154 2.24 0.39 5.49
N LYS A 155 1.50 0.54 4.39
CA LYS A 155 2.08 0.77 3.07
C LYS A 155 1.25 1.81 2.35
N LYS A 156 1.91 2.83 1.80
CA LYS A 156 1.28 3.88 1.02
C LYS A 156 2.21 4.39 -0.06
N GLU A 157 1.62 4.75 -1.19
CA GLU A 157 2.30 5.35 -2.33
C GLU A 157 1.89 6.81 -2.45
N PHE A 158 2.88 7.68 -2.68
CA PHE A 158 2.71 9.10 -2.86
C PHE A 158 3.22 9.47 -4.23
N PHE A 159 2.32 9.85 -5.12
CA PHE A 159 2.66 10.26 -6.47
C PHE A 159 3.26 11.67 -6.46
N PHE A 160 4.27 11.87 -7.29
CA PHE A 160 4.81 13.20 -7.49
C PHE A 160 3.76 14.08 -8.16
N PRO A 161 3.66 15.36 -7.77
CA PRO A 161 2.79 16.28 -8.47
C PRO A 161 3.26 16.34 -9.93
N GLU A 162 2.39 16.00 -10.86
CA GLU A 162 2.60 16.41 -12.25
C GLU A 162 2.68 17.93 -12.25
N ASP A 163 3.54 18.51 -13.11
CA ASP A 163 3.69 19.97 -13.24
C ASP A 163 2.29 20.62 -13.32
N SER A 164 1.71 20.81 -12.16
CA SER A 164 0.42 21.46 -12.04
C SER A 164 0.66 22.92 -12.33
N VAL A 165 0.12 23.36 -13.46
CA VAL A 165 -0.20 24.71 -13.81
C VAL A 165 -0.12 25.59 -12.56
N ARG A 166 0.92 26.40 -12.42
CA ARG A 166 0.96 27.50 -11.48
C ARG A 166 -0.16 28.43 -11.88
N VAL A 167 -1.33 28.24 -11.29
CA VAL A 167 -2.39 29.24 -11.34
C VAL A 167 -1.85 30.44 -10.58
N ALA A 168 -1.17 31.32 -11.28
CA ALA A 168 -0.88 32.64 -10.80
C ALA A 168 -2.23 33.37 -10.73
N VAL A 169 -2.85 33.35 -9.55
CA VAL A 169 -3.97 34.24 -9.24
C VAL A 169 -3.39 35.65 -9.20
N LYS A 170 -3.46 36.33 -10.35
CA LYS A 170 -3.13 37.74 -10.47
C LYS A 170 -4.35 38.49 -9.91
N PHE A 171 -4.29 38.88 -8.64
CA PHE A 171 -5.22 39.90 -8.15
C PHE A 171 -4.92 41.15 -8.93
N MET A 172 -5.85 41.57 -9.78
CA MET A 172 -5.87 42.91 -10.31
C MET A 172 -6.44 43.86 -9.22
N PRO A 173 -5.87 45.04 -9.08
CA PRO A 173 -6.34 46.05 -8.14
C PRO A 173 -7.73 46.60 -8.51
#